data_f0a4b4886b80f00f8a36e295eca7d9cb
#
_entry.id   f0a4b4886b80f00f8a36e295eca7d9cb
#
_cell.length_a   1.000
_cell.length_b   1.000
_cell.length_c   1.000
_cell.angle_alpha   90.00
_cell.angle_beta   90.00
_cell.angle_gamma   90.00
#
_symmetry.space_group_name_H-M   'P 1'
#
loop_
_entity.id
_entity.type
_entity.pdbx_description
1 polymer ?
#
loop_
_entity_poly.entity_id
_entity_poly.type
_entity_poly.pdbx_seq_one_letter_code
_entity_poly.pdbx_strand_id
1 'polypeptide(L)'
;MTDKVQPQIVFTEIPVADPERACKFYETLLQGPLARSDNGPNPIWMLPHAEGDHAAGHLYPGQPAKDGGGMTAHFAVADDDLADAMERVRRGGGEVLSEVVDIPVGSFFYARDSEGNSLGLFKYKG
;
A
#
# COMPACT_ATOMS: atom_id res chain seq x y z
N MET A 1 -19.74 29.90 -3.79
CA MET A 1 -19.08 28.92 -2.92
C MET A 1 -18.72 27.69 -3.73
N THR A 2 -17.57 27.18 -3.48
CA THR A 2 -17.10 26.01 -4.22
C THR A 2 -17.49 24.74 -3.49
N ASP A 3 -18.10 23.84 -4.20
CA ASP A 3 -18.40 22.55 -3.64
C ASP A 3 -17.14 21.74 -3.50
N LYS A 4 -16.92 21.20 -2.33
CA LYS A 4 -15.80 20.32 -2.09
C LYS A 4 -16.21 18.91 -2.41
N VAL A 5 -15.43 18.28 -3.27
CA VAL A 5 -15.59 16.86 -3.52
C VAL A 5 -14.87 16.10 -2.43
N GLN A 6 -15.60 15.32 -1.67
CA GLN A 6 -15.02 14.52 -0.62
C GLN A 6 -14.40 13.26 -1.21
N PRO A 7 -13.27 12.81 -0.69
CA PRO A 7 -12.74 11.51 -1.11
C PRO A 7 -13.81 10.45 -0.87
N GLN A 8 -14.07 9.64 -1.88
CA GLN A 8 -15.06 8.58 -1.74
C GLN A 8 -14.52 7.38 -0.97
N ILE A 9 -13.21 7.18 -1.03
CA ILE A 9 -12.55 6.16 -0.24
C ILE A 9 -11.84 6.86 0.91
N VAL A 10 -12.21 6.53 2.14
CA VAL A 10 -11.63 7.18 3.32
C VAL A 10 -10.47 6.39 3.90
N PHE A 11 -10.50 5.06 3.82
CA PHE A 11 -9.35 4.22 4.15
C PHE A 11 -9.54 2.83 3.55
N THR A 12 -8.44 2.07 3.52
CA THR A 12 -8.41 0.72 2.95
C THR A 12 -8.00 -0.28 4.02
N GLU A 13 -8.72 -1.39 4.11
CA GLU A 13 -8.34 -2.50 5.00
C GLU A 13 -7.65 -3.57 4.17
N ILE A 14 -6.45 -3.94 4.59
CA ILE A 14 -5.61 -4.89 3.87
C ILE A 14 -5.48 -6.18 4.68
N PRO A 15 -6.06 -7.30 4.21
CA PRO A 15 -5.97 -8.55 4.94
C PRO A 15 -4.56 -9.14 4.83
N VAL A 16 -4.01 -9.57 5.96
CA VAL A 16 -2.67 -10.16 5.98
C VAL A 16 -2.72 -11.46 6.79
N ALA A 17 -2.15 -12.51 6.23
CA ALA A 17 -2.12 -13.81 6.88
C ALA A 17 -1.09 -13.83 8.00
N ASP A 18 0.03 -13.14 7.80
CA ASP A 18 1.11 -13.06 8.79
C ASP A 18 1.43 -11.59 9.03
N PRO A 19 0.87 -10.99 10.08
CA PRO A 19 1.08 -9.55 10.35
C PRO A 19 2.55 -9.15 10.52
N GLU A 20 3.36 -9.99 11.14
CA GLU A 20 4.77 -9.65 11.32
C GLU A 20 5.49 -9.56 9.98
N ARG A 21 5.27 -10.55 9.11
CA ARG A 21 5.85 -10.56 7.77
C ARG A 21 5.35 -9.39 6.94
N ALA A 22 4.04 -9.11 7.02
CA ALA A 22 3.43 -8.02 6.27
C ALA A 22 3.95 -6.66 6.73
N CYS A 23 4.12 -6.46 8.03
CA CYS A 23 4.68 -5.21 8.55
C CYS A 23 6.08 -4.97 8.00
N LYS A 24 6.92 -5.99 7.95
CA LYS A 24 8.26 -5.85 7.37
C LYS A 24 8.19 -5.45 5.92
N PHE A 25 7.28 -6.05 5.16
CA PHE A 25 7.10 -5.68 3.75
C PHE A 25 6.73 -4.21 3.60
N TYR A 26 5.68 -3.77 4.30
CA TYR A 26 5.19 -2.40 4.13
C TYR A 26 6.14 -1.36 4.70
N GLU A 27 6.84 -1.68 5.79
CA GLU A 27 7.86 -0.76 6.31
C GLU A 27 9.00 -0.58 5.31
N THR A 28 9.40 -1.64 4.64
CA THR A 28 10.42 -1.57 3.60
C THR A 28 9.94 -0.78 2.39
N LEU A 29 8.74 -1.09 1.92
CA LEU A 29 8.18 -0.43 0.74
C LEU A 29 7.93 1.05 0.97
N LEU A 30 7.28 1.38 2.08
CA LEU A 30 6.82 2.73 2.36
C LEU A 30 7.84 3.57 3.13
N GLN A 31 8.94 2.93 3.56
CA GLN A 31 10.04 3.60 4.25
C GLN A 31 9.59 4.32 5.52
N GLY A 32 8.68 3.69 6.26
CA GLY A 32 8.21 4.22 7.53
C GLY A 32 7.57 3.14 8.38
N PRO A 33 7.48 3.36 9.69
CA PRO A 33 6.91 2.36 10.59
C PRO A 33 5.40 2.31 10.51
N LEU A 34 4.84 1.12 10.73
CA LEU A 34 3.42 0.96 10.93
C LEU A 34 3.12 1.04 12.42
N ALA A 35 2.01 1.68 12.77
CA ALA A 35 1.62 1.86 14.17
C ALA A 35 0.52 0.87 14.54
N ARG A 36 0.81 0.01 15.52
CA ARG A 36 -0.18 -0.93 16.01
C ARG A 36 -1.23 -0.22 16.87
N SER A 37 -2.49 -0.60 16.66
CA SER A 37 -3.60 -0.15 17.49
C SER A 37 -4.42 -1.35 17.95
N ASP A 38 -4.73 -1.39 19.23
CA ASP A 38 -5.53 -2.45 19.83
C ASP A 38 -6.89 -1.93 20.31
N ASN A 39 -7.33 -0.80 19.77
CA ASN A 39 -8.58 -0.16 20.23
C ASN A 39 -9.85 -0.81 19.68
N GLY A 40 -9.73 -1.69 18.71
CA GLY A 40 -10.87 -2.39 18.13
C GLY A 40 -10.92 -3.85 18.55
N PRO A 41 -11.80 -4.64 17.92
CA PRO A 41 -11.94 -6.06 18.25
C PRO A 41 -10.70 -6.89 17.91
N ASN A 42 -9.91 -6.45 16.93
CA ASN A 42 -8.67 -7.11 16.54
C ASN A 42 -7.55 -6.07 16.45
N PRO A 43 -6.28 -6.48 16.62
CA PRO A 43 -5.19 -5.56 16.38
C PRO A 43 -5.14 -5.15 14.90
N ILE A 44 -4.76 -3.91 14.65
CA ILE A 44 -4.51 -3.42 13.31
C ILE A 44 -3.15 -2.72 13.29
N TRP A 45 -2.57 -2.59 12.10
CA TRP A 45 -1.31 -1.88 11.91
C TRP A 45 -1.55 -0.79 10.88
N MET A 46 -1.55 0.46 11.35
CA MET A 46 -1.85 1.62 10.50
C MET A 46 -0.67 1.94 9.59
N LEU A 47 -0.98 2.23 8.34
CA LEU A 47 0.03 2.66 7.38
C LEU A 47 0.65 3.98 7.82
N PRO A 48 1.93 4.24 7.48
CA PRO A 48 2.57 5.50 7.85
C PRO A 48 1.76 6.70 7.35
N HIS A 49 1.64 7.70 8.20
CA HIS A 49 0.93 8.94 7.88
C HIS A 49 1.52 10.08 8.69
N ALA A 50 1.29 11.31 8.21
CA ALA A 50 1.78 12.49 8.89
C ALA A 50 1.00 12.71 10.19
N GLU A 51 1.66 13.32 11.17
CA GLU A 51 1.01 13.67 12.42
C GLU A 51 -0.16 14.61 12.14
N GLY A 52 -1.29 14.33 12.76
CA GLY A 52 -2.52 15.08 12.54
C GLY A 52 -3.36 14.59 11.38
N ASP A 53 -2.80 13.77 10.49
CA ASP A 53 -3.55 13.19 9.38
C ASP A 53 -4.06 11.81 9.75
N HIS A 54 -5.08 11.37 9.05
CA HIS A 54 -5.58 10.01 9.18
C HIS A 54 -4.76 9.07 8.29
N ALA A 55 -4.55 7.85 8.75
CA ALA A 55 -3.90 6.84 7.93
C ALA A 55 -4.80 6.51 6.72
N ALA A 56 -4.17 6.26 5.57
CA ALA A 56 -4.91 5.89 4.36
C ALA A 56 -5.45 4.47 4.44
N GLY A 57 -4.96 3.68 5.36
CA GLY A 57 -5.41 2.32 5.56
C GLY A 57 -4.64 1.62 6.66
N HIS A 58 -4.96 0.35 6.84
CA HIS A 58 -4.28 -0.47 7.85
C HIS A 58 -4.29 -1.93 7.44
N LEU A 59 -3.35 -2.68 8.01
CA LEU A 59 -3.32 -4.13 7.90
C LEU A 59 -4.16 -4.72 9.02
N TYR A 60 -4.82 -5.83 8.74
CA TYR A 60 -5.55 -6.58 9.76
C TYR A 60 -5.35 -8.08 9.53
N PRO A 61 -5.45 -8.92 10.59
CA PRO A 61 -5.31 -10.37 10.42
C PRO A 61 -6.49 -10.91 9.60
N GLY A 62 -6.21 -11.47 8.44
CA GLY A 62 -7.24 -11.98 7.55
C GLY A 62 -6.65 -12.77 6.41
N GLN A 63 -7.52 -13.23 5.52
CA GLN A 63 -7.10 -13.99 4.35
C GLN A 63 -7.11 -13.13 3.11
N PRO A 64 -5.95 -12.93 2.46
CA PRO A 64 -5.91 -12.24 1.18
C PRO A 64 -6.71 -12.98 0.11
N ALA A 65 -7.14 -12.23 -0.91
CA ALA A 65 -7.83 -12.84 -2.03
C ALA A 65 -6.90 -13.84 -2.74
N LYS A 66 -7.47 -14.92 -3.26
CA LYS A 66 -6.68 -15.95 -3.92
C LYS A 66 -6.16 -15.46 -5.26
N ASP A 67 -4.95 -15.92 -5.61
CA ASP A 67 -4.33 -15.71 -6.92
C ASP A 67 -4.17 -14.23 -7.29
N GLY A 68 -3.98 -13.38 -6.28
CA GLY A 68 -3.80 -11.94 -6.53
C GLY A 68 -5.07 -11.25 -6.98
N GLY A 69 -6.22 -11.87 -6.77
CA GLY A 69 -7.51 -11.26 -7.07
C GLY A 69 -7.86 -10.16 -6.08
N GLY A 70 -9.08 -9.66 -6.17
CA GLY A 70 -9.55 -8.58 -5.32
C GLY A 70 -9.15 -7.22 -5.86
N MET A 71 -9.25 -6.22 -5.00
CA MET A 71 -8.95 -4.85 -5.39
C MET A 71 -7.45 -4.60 -5.39
N THR A 72 -7.02 -3.64 -6.21
CA THR A 72 -5.62 -3.20 -6.25
C THR A 72 -5.54 -1.80 -5.64
N ALA A 73 -4.77 -1.66 -4.58
CA ALA A 73 -4.50 -0.35 -3.99
C ALA A 73 -3.21 0.21 -4.59
N HIS A 74 -3.27 1.43 -5.10
CA HIS A 74 -2.08 2.11 -5.62
C HIS A 74 -1.50 3.00 -4.54
N PHE A 75 -0.21 2.81 -4.27
CA PHE A 75 0.53 3.58 -3.28
C PHE A 75 1.39 4.62 -3.99
N ALA A 76 1.42 5.83 -3.47
CA ALA A 76 2.31 6.85 -4.00
C ALA A 76 3.76 6.49 -3.72
N VAL A 77 4.61 6.70 -4.71
CA VAL A 77 6.05 6.52 -4.55
C VAL A 77 6.64 7.86 -4.13
N ALA A 78 7.09 7.95 -2.87
CA ALA A 78 7.47 9.21 -2.26
C ALA A 78 8.68 9.88 -2.91
N ASP A 79 9.60 9.10 -3.43
CA ASP A 79 10.83 9.59 -4.05
C ASP A 79 10.74 9.66 -5.58
N ASP A 80 9.56 9.38 -6.13
CA ASP A 80 9.31 9.35 -7.57
C ASP A 80 10.23 8.39 -8.34
N ASP A 81 10.82 7.43 -7.65
CA ASP A 81 11.74 6.48 -8.25
C ASP A 81 11.08 5.09 -8.31
N LEU A 82 10.45 4.80 -9.45
CA LEU A 82 9.77 3.52 -9.62
C LEU A 82 10.73 2.33 -9.64
N ALA A 83 11.93 2.52 -10.19
CA ALA A 83 12.92 1.45 -10.21
C ALA A 83 13.34 1.07 -8.79
N ASP A 84 13.55 2.06 -7.94
CA ASP A 84 13.89 1.81 -6.54
C ASP A 84 12.71 1.18 -5.79
N ALA A 85 11.49 1.61 -6.11
CA ALA A 85 10.30 0.99 -5.53
C ALA A 85 10.20 -0.49 -5.89
N MET A 86 10.54 -0.87 -7.12
CA MET A 86 10.58 -2.27 -7.51
C MET A 86 11.55 -3.07 -6.64
N GLU A 87 12.72 -2.50 -6.37
CA GLU A 87 13.70 -3.15 -5.50
C GLU A 87 13.18 -3.29 -4.07
N ARG A 88 12.47 -2.27 -3.57
CA ARG A 88 11.87 -2.36 -2.23
C ARG A 88 10.80 -3.43 -2.16
N VAL A 89 10.00 -3.60 -3.22
CA VAL A 89 9.00 -4.68 -3.28
C VAL A 89 9.70 -6.03 -3.14
N ARG A 90 10.75 -6.25 -3.91
CA ARG A 90 11.48 -7.52 -3.89
C ARG A 90 12.17 -7.76 -2.54
N ARG A 91 12.84 -6.72 -2.03
CA ARG A 91 13.55 -6.81 -0.76
C ARG A 91 12.61 -7.08 0.41
N GLY A 92 11.39 -6.55 0.35
CA GLY A 92 10.39 -6.75 1.38
C GLY A 92 9.67 -8.09 1.32
N GLY A 93 9.92 -8.89 0.28
CA GLY A 93 9.30 -10.20 0.16
C GLY A 93 8.10 -10.24 -0.76
N GLY A 94 7.86 -9.19 -1.53
CA GLY A 94 6.81 -9.17 -2.53
C GLY A 94 7.32 -9.56 -3.91
N GLU A 95 6.47 -9.32 -4.91
CA GLU A 95 6.76 -9.69 -6.29
C GLU A 95 6.37 -8.56 -7.23
N VAL A 96 7.25 -8.20 -8.17
CA VAL A 96 6.94 -7.23 -9.22
C VAL A 96 6.29 -7.99 -10.37
N LEU A 97 5.09 -7.56 -10.78
CA LEU A 97 4.29 -8.28 -11.76
C LEU A 97 4.32 -7.67 -13.15
N SER A 98 4.69 -6.40 -13.28
CA SER A 98 4.67 -5.74 -14.58
C SER A 98 5.83 -4.79 -14.74
N GLU A 99 6.08 -4.42 -15.99
CA GLU A 99 6.92 -3.28 -16.31
C GLU A 99 6.19 -1.99 -15.97
N VAL A 100 6.88 -0.88 -16.03
CA VAL A 100 6.27 0.44 -15.83
C VAL A 100 5.29 0.72 -16.97
N VAL A 101 4.09 1.14 -16.59
CA VAL A 101 3.03 1.52 -17.52
C VAL A 101 2.89 3.04 -17.45
N ASP A 102 3.00 3.69 -18.61
CA ASP A 102 2.83 5.15 -18.70
C ASP A 102 1.41 5.49 -19.12
N ILE A 103 0.83 6.43 -18.40
CA ILE A 103 -0.49 6.99 -18.74
C ILE A 103 -0.39 8.52 -18.69
N PRO A 104 -1.41 9.24 -19.19
CA PRO A 104 -1.28 10.71 -19.26
C PRO A 104 -0.95 11.40 -17.93
N VAL A 105 -1.46 10.87 -16.81
CA VAL A 105 -1.28 11.53 -15.51
C VAL A 105 -0.08 11.02 -14.71
N GLY A 106 0.57 9.95 -15.16
CA GLY A 106 1.70 9.42 -14.40
C GLY A 106 2.20 8.09 -14.92
N SER A 107 2.91 7.40 -14.05
CA SER A 107 3.46 6.07 -14.36
C SER A 107 3.32 5.18 -13.15
N PHE A 108 3.18 3.88 -13.39
CA PHE A 108 3.00 2.93 -12.30
C PHE A 108 3.42 1.52 -12.74
N PHE A 109 3.54 0.63 -11.76
CA PHE A 109 3.68 -0.79 -12.04
C PHE A 109 2.82 -1.59 -11.05
N TYR A 110 2.55 -2.84 -11.41
CA TYR A 110 1.80 -3.75 -10.55
C TYR A 110 2.74 -4.66 -9.78
N ALA A 111 2.31 -5.03 -8.59
CA ALA A 111 3.09 -5.87 -7.69
C ALA A 111 2.15 -6.67 -6.78
N ARG A 112 2.71 -7.61 -6.05
CA ARG A 112 2.05 -8.28 -4.93
C ARG A 112 2.85 -8.02 -3.67
N ASP A 113 2.14 -7.85 -2.56
CA ASP A 113 2.82 -7.73 -1.27
C ASP A 113 3.27 -9.12 -0.77
N SER A 114 3.84 -9.17 0.42
CA SER A 114 4.34 -10.42 1.00
C SER A 114 3.23 -11.43 1.27
N GLU A 115 1.98 -10.98 1.28
CA GLU A 115 0.81 -11.80 1.57
C GLU A 115 0.03 -12.19 0.31
N GLY A 116 0.44 -11.69 -0.85
CA GLY A 116 -0.24 -11.95 -2.11
C GLY A 116 -1.29 -10.93 -2.50
N ASN A 117 -1.45 -9.85 -1.74
CA ASN A 117 -2.38 -8.79 -2.10
C ASN A 117 -1.88 -8.03 -3.32
N SER A 118 -2.83 -7.63 -4.18
CA SER A 118 -2.53 -6.86 -5.39
C SER A 118 -2.22 -5.40 -5.04
N LEU A 119 -1.11 -4.89 -5.57
CA LEU A 119 -0.68 -3.52 -5.35
C LEU A 119 -0.33 -2.83 -6.66
N GLY A 120 -0.42 -1.50 -6.65
CA GLY A 120 0.20 -0.67 -7.64
C GLY A 120 1.11 0.34 -6.96
N LEU A 121 2.19 0.70 -7.59
CA LEU A 121 3.10 1.76 -7.13
C LEU A 121 3.05 2.85 -8.18
N PHE A 122 2.66 4.06 -7.78
CA PHE A 122 2.27 5.13 -8.69
C PHE A 122 3.08 6.40 -8.44
N LYS A 123 3.46 7.04 -9.53
CA LYS A 123 4.02 8.39 -9.44
C LYS A 123 3.31 9.29 -10.42
N TYR A 124 2.88 10.46 -9.97
CA TYR A 124 2.24 11.44 -10.83
C TYR A 124 3.27 12.17 -11.68
N LYS A 125 2.85 12.60 -12.85
CA LYS A 125 3.65 13.51 -13.66
C LYS A 125 3.61 14.89 -13.05
N GLY A 126 4.76 15.47 -13.00
CA GLY A 126 4.93 16.80 -12.65
C GLY A 126 4.70 17.57 -11.65
#